data_2eb9c891c6c197bd6b4e72cf0b9c5dd5
#
_entry.id   2eb9c891c6c197bd6b4e72cf0b9c5dd5
#
_cell.length_a   1.000
_cell.length_b   1.000
_cell.length_c   1.000
_cell.angle_alpha   90.00
_cell.angle_beta   90.00
_cell.angle_gamma   90.00
#
_symmetry.space_group_name_H-M   'P 1'
#
loop_
_entity.id
_entity.type
_entity.pdbx_description
1 polymer ?
#
loop_
_entity_poly.entity_id
_entity_poly.type
_entity_poly.pdbx_seq_one_letter_code
_entity_poly.pdbx_strand_id
1 'polypeptide(L)'
;MRLIWLGGIVLAVALVVVVIAVAVGGNGTKSVGAKTAQAKVASLLKGIPQSASVQNGIQLGNPKAPVTITEYGDLVCPVCQGLAVGAEEQLIKNEVRAGKVQLVYRADETASQSANNGEYVAGQVAARSAGLQKLGWNYILLFYEQQGDETTPYVTPAFLTGLARQIPGLDMAKWKSQLQNPNLSGYVTVDGRLMNQLVSAGTIPANATPTVLFKGPKGSVPPLQANAPYSALQVAIKAVS
;
A
#
# COMPACT_ATOMS: atom_id res chain seq x y z
N MET A 1 -51.96 -61.50 -38.55
CA MET A 1 -50.92 -60.73 -39.21
C MET A 1 -51.31 -59.27 -39.10
N ARG A 2 -50.82 -58.59 -38.11
CA ARG A 2 -50.96 -57.14 -37.95
C ARG A 2 -49.61 -56.61 -37.51
N LEU A 3 -48.98 -55.79 -38.36
CA LEU A 3 -47.72 -55.13 -38.15
C LEU A 3 -47.98 -53.93 -37.27
N ILE A 4 -47.34 -53.86 -36.10
CA ILE A 4 -47.40 -52.70 -35.21
C ILE A 4 -46.12 -51.92 -35.42
N TRP A 5 -46.25 -50.67 -35.90
CA TRP A 5 -45.20 -49.72 -36.03
C TRP A 5 -45.00 -49.01 -34.64
N LEU A 6 -43.85 -49.22 -34.04
CA LEU A 6 -43.42 -48.45 -32.89
C LEU A 6 -42.51 -47.31 -33.36
N GLY A 7 -43.06 -46.13 -33.34
CA GLY A 7 -42.32 -44.89 -33.63
C GLY A 7 -41.32 -44.57 -32.51
N GLY A 8 -40.06 -44.65 -32.82
CA GLY A 8 -39.00 -44.19 -31.93
C GLY A 8 -38.87 -42.68 -31.95
N ILE A 9 -39.10 -42.04 -30.80
CA ILE A 9 -38.81 -40.63 -30.59
C ILE A 9 -37.32 -40.52 -30.37
N VAL A 10 -36.61 -39.94 -31.34
CA VAL A 10 -35.19 -39.54 -31.17
C VAL A 10 -35.16 -38.20 -30.43
N LEU A 11 -34.84 -38.25 -29.17
CA LEU A 11 -34.54 -37.07 -28.37
C LEU A 11 -33.13 -36.60 -28.72
N ALA A 12 -33.03 -35.53 -29.52
CA ALA A 12 -31.77 -34.85 -29.79
C ALA A 12 -31.41 -34.00 -28.55
N VAL A 13 -30.53 -34.54 -27.70
CA VAL A 13 -29.89 -33.79 -26.62
C VAL A 13 -28.82 -32.89 -27.26
N ALA A 14 -29.13 -31.61 -27.42
CA ALA A 14 -28.15 -30.63 -27.81
C ALA A 14 -27.18 -30.39 -26.63
N LEU A 15 -26.03 -31.02 -26.69
CA LEU A 15 -24.89 -30.75 -25.82
C LEU A 15 -24.35 -29.36 -26.18
N VAL A 16 -24.76 -28.37 -25.40
CA VAL A 16 -24.09 -27.06 -25.43
C VAL A 16 -22.74 -27.24 -24.74
N VAL A 17 -21.69 -27.48 -25.52
CA VAL A 17 -20.32 -27.42 -25.04
C VAL A 17 -19.98 -25.96 -24.87
N VAL A 18 -20.09 -25.46 -23.64
CA VAL A 18 -19.51 -24.18 -23.26
C VAL A 18 -18.01 -24.37 -23.23
N VAL A 19 -17.34 -24.08 -24.35
CA VAL A 19 -15.88 -23.95 -24.37
C VAL A 19 -15.52 -22.73 -23.55
N ILE A 20 -15.21 -22.91 -22.25
CA ILE A 20 -14.51 -21.93 -21.47
C ILE A 20 -13.09 -21.90 -22.03
N ALA A 21 -12.83 -21.00 -22.94
CA ALA A 21 -11.48 -20.66 -23.34
C ALA A 21 -10.77 -20.05 -22.13
N VAL A 22 -10.08 -20.89 -21.37
CA VAL A 22 -9.07 -20.43 -20.41
C VAL A 22 -7.96 -19.85 -21.26
N ALA A 23 -8.06 -18.56 -21.54
CA ALA A 23 -6.96 -17.81 -22.14
C ALA A 23 -5.82 -17.80 -21.12
N VAL A 24 -4.89 -18.72 -21.26
CA VAL A 24 -3.56 -18.65 -20.65
C VAL A 24 -2.81 -17.53 -21.36
N GLY A 25 -3.15 -16.31 -20.98
CA GLY A 25 -2.54 -15.07 -21.43
C GLY A 25 -2.34 -14.17 -20.22
N GLY A 26 -1.23 -14.38 -19.48
CA GLY A 26 -0.94 -13.75 -18.20
C GLY A 26 -0.79 -12.20 -18.21
N ASN A 27 -1.14 -11.51 -19.30
CA ASN A 27 -1.05 -10.05 -19.38
C ASN A 27 -2.41 -9.32 -19.23
N GLY A 28 -3.53 -9.96 -19.56
CA GLY A 28 -4.85 -9.31 -19.56
C GLY A 28 -5.41 -9.06 -18.16
N THR A 29 -5.35 -10.07 -17.31
CA THR A 29 -5.87 -10.00 -15.93
C THR A 29 -5.06 -9.05 -15.04
N LYS A 30 -3.74 -9.02 -15.18
CA LYS A 30 -2.87 -8.07 -14.46
C LYS A 30 -3.14 -6.62 -14.88
N SER A 31 -3.43 -6.36 -16.14
CA SER A 31 -3.72 -5.00 -16.62
C SER A 31 -5.08 -4.48 -16.14
N VAL A 32 -6.08 -5.32 -16.00
CA VAL A 32 -7.40 -4.94 -15.45
C VAL A 32 -7.30 -4.65 -13.95
N GLY A 33 -6.61 -5.50 -13.20
CA GLY A 33 -6.35 -5.28 -11.77
C GLY A 33 -5.56 -3.99 -11.52
N ALA A 34 -4.52 -3.73 -12.30
CA ALA A 34 -3.71 -2.52 -12.19
C ALA A 34 -4.51 -1.23 -12.48
N LYS A 35 -5.37 -1.22 -13.50
CA LYS A 35 -6.26 -0.09 -13.81
C LYS A 35 -7.27 0.17 -12.69
N THR A 36 -7.80 -0.89 -12.09
CA THR A 36 -8.74 -0.80 -10.96
C THR A 36 -8.04 -0.22 -9.73
N ALA A 37 -6.84 -0.70 -9.40
CA ALA A 37 -6.01 -0.17 -8.32
C ALA A 37 -5.66 1.30 -8.54
N GLN A 38 -5.23 1.67 -9.75
CA GLN A 38 -4.96 3.06 -10.12
C GLN A 38 -6.17 3.97 -9.91
N ALA A 39 -7.35 3.58 -10.41
CA ALA A 39 -8.58 4.36 -10.27
C ALA A 39 -9.00 4.49 -8.80
N LYS A 40 -8.90 3.41 -8.02
CA LYS A 40 -9.18 3.39 -6.58
C LYS A 40 -8.29 4.38 -5.83
N VAL A 41 -6.96 4.27 -6.00
CA VAL A 41 -5.98 5.13 -5.31
C VAL A 41 -6.14 6.59 -5.74
N ALA A 42 -6.31 6.87 -7.03
CA ALA A 42 -6.53 8.23 -7.52
C ALA A 42 -7.80 8.87 -6.93
N SER A 43 -8.88 8.11 -6.83
CA SER A 43 -10.13 8.57 -6.20
C SER A 43 -9.96 8.80 -4.69
N LEU A 44 -9.30 7.87 -4.00
CA LEU A 44 -9.06 7.96 -2.56
C LEU A 44 -8.23 9.19 -2.19
N LEU A 45 -7.22 9.53 -2.96
CA LEU A 45 -6.29 10.63 -2.66
C LEU A 45 -6.68 11.97 -3.30
N LYS A 46 -7.73 12.00 -4.13
CA LYS A 46 -8.16 13.22 -4.83
C LYS A 46 -8.40 14.38 -3.85
N GLY A 47 -7.69 15.50 -4.07
CA GLY A 47 -7.84 16.72 -3.29
C GLY A 47 -7.19 16.70 -1.91
N ILE A 48 -6.54 15.60 -1.50
CA ILE A 48 -5.79 15.53 -0.24
C ILE A 48 -4.36 16.02 -0.50
N PRO A 49 -3.86 17.04 0.25
CA PRO A 49 -2.51 17.55 0.04
C PRO A 49 -1.44 16.51 0.42
N GLN A 50 -0.35 16.49 -0.34
CA GLN A 50 0.84 15.72 -0.03
C GLN A 50 2.07 16.64 -0.01
N SER A 51 3.02 16.38 0.90
CA SER A 51 4.27 17.13 1.00
C SER A 51 5.28 16.63 -0.03
N ALA A 52 6.08 17.55 -0.58
CA ALA A 52 7.29 17.20 -1.33
C ALA A 52 8.51 16.94 -0.42
N SER A 53 8.42 17.25 0.88
CA SER A 53 9.45 16.91 1.86
C SER A 53 9.31 15.45 2.25
N VAL A 54 10.37 14.65 2.01
CA VAL A 54 10.39 13.21 2.30
C VAL A 54 11.43 12.82 3.36
N GLN A 55 12.15 13.80 3.88
CA GLN A 55 13.19 13.60 4.90
C GLN A 55 12.61 13.03 6.21
N ASN A 56 11.46 13.52 6.62
CA ASN A 56 10.79 13.14 7.87
C ASN A 56 9.61 12.19 7.63
N GLY A 57 9.71 11.33 6.62
CA GLY A 57 8.64 10.47 6.15
C GLY A 57 7.83 11.07 5.00
N ILE A 58 6.99 10.25 4.39
CA ILE A 58 6.10 10.65 3.29
C ILE A 58 4.77 11.07 3.90
N GLN A 59 4.37 12.33 3.69
CA GLN A 59 3.26 12.97 4.41
C GLN A 59 2.02 13.10 3.53
N LEU A 60 0.85 12.82 4.11
CA LEU A 60 -0.48 12.97 3.53
C LEU A 60 -1.39 13.77 4.46
N GLY A 61 -2.15 14.69 3.91
CA GLY A 61 -3.10 15.49 4.66
C GLY A 61 -2.59 16.89 5.02
N ASN A 62 -3.38 17.59 5.82
CA ASN A 62 -3.08 18.96 6.24
C ASN A 62 -1.88 18.97 7.21
N PRO A 63 -0.79 19.70 6.92
CA PRO A 63 0.35 19.80 7.84
C PRO A 63 0.02 20.51 9.17
N LYS A 64 -1.14 21.18 9.25
CA LYS A 64 -1.66 21.83 10.47
C LYS A 64 -2.74 21.01 11.15
N ALA A 65 -2.94 19.73 10.75
CA ALA A 65 -3.89 18.85 11.42
C ALA A 65 -3.54 18.70 12.90
N PRO A 66 -4.53 18.69 13.81
CA PRO A 66 -4.27 18.60 15.25
C PRO A 66 -3.65 17.26 15.65
N VAL A 67 -3.90 16.20 14.91
CA VAL A 67 -3.35 14.87 15.17
C VAL A 67 -2.41 14.46 14.05
N THR A 68 -1.23 13.97 14.44
CA THR A 68 -0.28 13.31 13.55
C THR A 68 -0.27 11.81 13.85
N ILE A 69 -0.46 11.01 12.82
CA ILE A 69 -0.30 9.55 12.88
C ILE A 69 0.96 9.21 12.09
N THR A 70 1.91 8.54 12.72
CA THR A 70 3.11 8.04 12.06
C THR A 70 3.03 6.52 11.98
N GLU A 71 3.02 6.00 10.77
CA GLU A 71 3.12 4.59 10.48
C GLU A 71 4.57 4.23 10.12
N TYR A 72 5.11 3.23 10.79
CA TYR A 72 6.32 2.53 10.35
C TYR A 72 5.90 1.28 9.60
N GLY A 73 6.29 1.20 8.34
CA GLY A 73 5.84 0.14 7.45
C GLY A 73 6.94 -0.42 6.56
N ASP A 74 6.74 -1.67 6.18
CA ASP A 74 7.50 -2.37 5.15
C ASP A 74 6.57 -2.61 3.95
N LEU A 75 6.97 -2.14 2.77
CA LEU A 75 6.14 -2.27 1.57
C LEU A 75 5.91 -3.72 1.14
N VAL A 76 6.76 -4.65 1.60
CA VAL A 76 6.63 -6.09 1.31
C VAL A 76 5.78 -6.81 2.37
N CYS A 77 5.56 -6.20 3.54
CA CYS A 77 4.84 -6.81 4.64
C CYS A 77 3.32 -6.98 4.35
N PRO A 78 2.77 -8.20 4.38
CA PRO A 78 1.34 -8.45 4.11
C PRO A 78 0.42 -7.88 5.21
N VAL A 79 0.91 -7.74 6.44
CA VAL A 79 0.16 -7.11 7.54
C VAL A 79 0.03 -5.61 7.31
N CYS A 80 1.08 -4.94 6.77
CA CYS A 80 1.02 -3.55 6.34
C CYS A 80 0.04 -3.36 5.17
N GLN A 81 0.05 -4.28 4.20
CA GLN A 81 -0.96 -4.30 3.14
C GLN A 81 -2.37 -4.35 3.73
N GLY A 82 -2.62 -5.27 4.66
CA GLY A 82 -3.93 -5.41 5.31
C GLY A 82 -4.40 -4.12 5.99
N LEU A 83 -3.50 -3.39 6.66
CA LEU A 83 -3.80 -2.08 7.25
C LEU A 83 -4.12 -1.06 6.16
N ALA A 84 -3.26 -0.93 5.15
CA ALA A 84 -3.34 0.08 4.11
C ALA A 84 -4.64 -0.01 3.27
N VAL A 85 -5.01 -1.23 2.83
CA VAL A 85 -6.22 -1.45 2.03
C VAL A 85 -7.50 -1.60 2.87
N GLY A 86 -7.37 -1.61 4.18
CA GLY A 86 -8.48 -1.79 5.15
C GLY A 86 -8.74 -0.54 5.99
N ALA A 87 -8.19 -0.53 7.19
CA ALA A 87 -8.46 0.51 8.20
C ALA A 87 -7.91 1.87 7.81
N GLU A 88 -6.73 1.92 7.17
CA GLU A 88 -6.11 3.17 6.75
C GLU A 88 -6.88 3.84 5.59
N GLU A 89 -7.45 3.06 4.69
CA GLU A 89 -8.34 3.61 3.65
C GLU A 89 -9.54 4.36 4.28
N GLN A 90 -10.13 3.81 5.36
CA GLN A 90 -11.21 4.47 6.10
C GLN A 90 -10.71 5.72 6.84
N LEU A 91 -9.52 5.65 7.43
CA LEU A 91 -8.84 6.78 8.08
C LEU A 91 -8.61 7.93 7.09
N ILE A 92 -8.13 7.62 5.89
CA ILE A 92 -7.91 8.60 4.82
C ILE A 92 -9.23 9.26 4.41
N LYS A 93 -10.29 8.47 4.21
CA LYS A 93 -11.62 8.97 3.80
C LYS A 93 -12.25 9.89 4.84
N ASN A 94 -12.13 9.58 6.12
CA ASN A 94 -12.93 10.19 7.17
C ASN A 94 -12.17 11.25 7.97
N GLU A 95 -10.88 11.01 8.28
CA GLU A 95 -10.12 11.87 9.20
C GLU A 95 -9.08 12.73 8.48
N VAL A 96 -8.32 12.12 7.53
CA VAL A 96 -7.29 12.86 6.78
C VAL A 96 -7.92 13.86 5.82
N ARG A 97 -8.93 13.44 5.07
CA ARG A 97 -9.70 14.30 4.16
C ARG A 97 -10.41 15.45 4.89
N ALA A 98 -10.88 15.21 6.11
CA ALA A 98 -11.48 16.23 6.97
C ALA A 98 -10.45 17.19 7.59
N GLY A 99 -9.15 16.98 7.35
CA GLY A 99 -8.08 17.81 7.90
C GLY A 99 -7.83 17.61 9.40
N LYS A 100 -8.39 16.58 10.02
CA LYS A 100 -8.21 16.27 11.44
C LYS A 100 -6.92 15.50 11.73
N VAL A 101 -6.44 14.74 10.75
CA VAL A 101 -5.26 13.88 10.84
C VAL A 101 -4.30 14.18 9.70
N GLN A 102 -3.02 14.26 10.01
CA GLN A 102 -1.91 14.11 9.07
C GLN A 102 -1.34 12.71 9.21
N LEU A 103 -1.20 11.98 8.10
CA LEU A 103 -0.48 10.71 8.04
C LEU A 103 0.97 10.94 7.64
N VAL A 104 1.87 10.18 8.26
CA VAL A 104 3.30 10.15 7.95
C VAL A 104 3.73 8.70 7.83
N TYR A 105 4.14 8.28 6.63
CA TYR A 105 4.73 6.97 6.43
C TYR A 105 6.24 7.02 6.61
N ARG A 106 6.80 6.15 7.43
CA ARG A 106 8.22 5.91 7.63
C ARG A 106 8.55 4.45 7.33
N ALA A 107 9.75 4.25 6.82
CA ALA A 107 10.22 2.93 6.45
C ALA A 107 10.75 2.16 7.67
N ASP A 108 10.40 0.87 7.78
CA ASP A 108 11.04 -0.04 8.70
C ASP A 108 11.11 -1.44 8.10
N GLU A 109 12.27 -2.11 8.22
CA GLU A 109 12.55 -3.38 7.56
C GLU A 109 12.19 -4.55 8.47
N THR A 110 11.18 -5.33 8.07
CA THR A 110 10.75 -6.54 8.77
C THR A 110 10.55 -7.71 7.82
N ALA A 111 9.50 -7.73 7.02
CA ALA A 111 9.18 -8.80 6.07
C ALA A 111 10.21 -8.90 4.93
N SER A 112 10.74 -7.76 4.47
CA SER A 112 11.77 -7.71 3.42
C SER A 112 13.08 -8.43 3.80
N GLN A 113 13.35 -8.64 5.08
CA GLN A 113 14.52 -9.39 5.54
C GLN A 113 14.50 -10.84 5.07
N SER A 114 13.31 -11.42 4.94
CA SER A 114 13.14 -12.82 4.50
C SER A 114 13.47 -13.02 3.02
N ALA A 115 13.25 -12.00 2.20
CA ALA A 115 13.49 -12.06 0.76
C ALA A 115 14.97 -11.84 0.37
N ASN A 116 15.78 -11.27 1.25
CA ASN A 116 17.25 -11.12 1.19
C ASN A 116 17.82 -10.61 -0.15
N ASN A 117 17.20 -9.56 -0.77
CA ASN A 117 17.61 -9.16 -2.11
C ASN A 117 17.65 -7.64 -2.37
N GLY A 118 17.73 -6.82 -1.32
CA GLY A 118 17.79 -5.35 -1.44
C GLY A 118 16.48 -4.71 -1.88
N GLU A 119 15.40 -5.47 -1.97
CA GLU A 119 14.08 -5.00 -2.37
C GLU A 119 13.52 -3.94 -1.45
N TYR A 120 13.78 -4.06 -0.14
CA TYR A 120 13.35 -3.09 0.84
C TYR A 120 13.77 -1.66 0.48
N VAL A 121 15.08 -1.41 0.38
CA VAL A 121 15.61 -0.07 0.10
C VAL A 121 15.09 0.45 -1.25
N ALA A 122 15.09 -0.41 -2.29
CA ALA A 122 14.65 -0.02 -3.62
C ALA A 122 13.18 0.42 -3.65
N GLY A 123 12.29 -0.31 -2.98
CA GLY A 123 10.86 0.03 -2.84
C GLY A 123 10.65 1.35 -2.11
N GLN A 124 11.34 1.53 -0.98
CA GLN A 124 11.24 2.74 -0.16
C GLN A 124 11.80 3.98 -0.86
N VAL A 125 12.92 3.86 -1.58
CA VAL A 125 13.49 4.92 -2.39
C VAL A 125 12.55 5.30 -3.54
N ALA A 126 11.93 4.31 -4.19
CA ALA A 126 10.97 4.55 -5.27
C ALA A 126 9.73 5.33 -4.78
N ALA A 127 9.20 5.00 -3.59
CA ALA A 127 8.11 5.74 -2.96
C ALA A 127 8.52 7.19 -2.61
N ARG A 128 9.71 7.40 -2.05
CA ARG A 128 10.24 8.73 -1.73
C ARG A 128 10.50 9.56 -2.99
N SER A 129 10.98 8.93 -4.07
CA SER A 129 11.14 9.57 -5.39
C SER A 129 9.81 10.16 -5.90
N ALA A 130 8.72 9.41 -5.76
CA ALA A 130 7.38 9.92 -6.06
C ALA A 130 6.95 11.00 -5.04
N GLY A 131 7.35 10.85 -3.79
CA GLY A 131 7.11 11.82 -2.70
C GLY A 131 7.70 13.20 -3.00
N LEU A 132 8.91 13.30 -3.58
CA LEU A 132 9.49 14.57 -4.02
C LEU A 132 8.61 15.33 -5.02
N GLN A 133 7.68 14.63 -5.66
CA GLN A 133 6.69 15.20 -6.59
C GLN A 133 5.28 15.28 -5.98
N LYS A 134 5.14 15.14 -4.65
CA LYS A 134 3.87 15.13 -3.91
C LYS A 134 2.94 13.97 -4.32
N LEU A 135 3.51 12.83 -4.67
CA LEU A 135 2.81 11.63 -5.14
C LEU A 135 3.26 10.36 -4.41
N GLY A 136 3.90 10.52 -3.24
CA GLY A 136 4.45 9.40 -2.49
C GLY A 136 3.38 8.44 -1.97
N TRP A 137 2.26 8.96 -1.47
CA TRP A 137 1.14 8.14 -1.02
C TRP A 137 0.43 7.43 -2.17
N ASN A 138 0.42 8.04 -3.37
CA ASN A 138 -0.06 7.34 -4.57
C ASN A 138 0.81 6.10 -4.85
N TYR A 139 2.13 6.24 -4.68
CA TYR A 139 3.06 5.14 -4.89
C TYR A 139 2.90 4.05 -3.83
N ILE A 140 2.85 4.41 -2.55
CA ILE A 140 2.69 3.49 -1.41
C ILE A 140 1.41 2.66 -1.56
N LEU A 141 0.27 3.32 -1.77
CA LEU A 141 -1.01 2.62 -1.90
C LEU A 141 -1.08 1.75 -3.14
N LEU A 142 -0.52 2.18 -4.28
CA LEU A 142 -0.42 1.34 -5.48
C LEU A 142 0.49 0.13 -5.26
N PHE A 143 1.54 0.28 -4.46
CA PHE A 143 2.40 -0.84 -4.08
C PHE A 143 1.60 -1.88 -3.30
N TYR A 144 0.90 -1.45 -2.24
CA TYR A 144 0.07 -2.35 -1.43
C TYR A 144 -1.09 -2.98 -2.21
N GLU A 145 -1.75 -2.24 -3.11
CA GLU A 145 -2.80 -2.80 -3.97
C GLU A 145 -2.29 -3.87 -4.95
N GLN A 146 -1.00 -3.88 -5.27
CA GLN A 146 -0.36 -4.78 -6.22
C GLN A 146 0.78 -5.60 -5.60
N GLN A 147 0.83 -5.66 -4.27
CA GLN A 147 1.83 -6.41 -3.52
C GLN A 147 1.82 -7.88 -3.92
N GLY A 148 3.00 -8.44 -4.13
CA GLY A 148 3.20 -9.86 -4.39
C GLY A 148 3.36 -10.67 -3.11
N ASP A 149 3.70 -11.94 -3.27
CA ASP A 149 4.02 -12.84 -2.16
C ASP A 149 5.37 -12.46 -1.55
N GLU A 150 5.40 -12.19 -0.23
CA GLU A 150 6.61 -11.79 0.50
C GLU A 150 7.74 -12.82 0.47
N THR A 151 7.43 -14.09 0.15
CA THR A 151 8.41 -15.18 0.05
C THR A 151 9.09 -15.24 -1.32
N THR A 152 8.69 -14.39 -2.26
CA THR A 152 9.21 -14.37 -3.64
C THR A 152 9.85 -13.03 -3.99
N PRO A 153 10.96 -13.02 -4.77
CA PRO A 153 11.62 -11.78 -5.18
C PRO A 153 10.86 -11.09 -6.33
N TYR A 154 9.75 -10.40 -6.01
CA TYR A 154 8.92 -9.71 -7.00
C TYR A 154 9.21 -8.22 -7.16
N VAL A 155 9.89 -7.59 -6.19
CA VAL A 155 10.16 -6.14 -6.19
C VAL A 155 11.33 -5.81 -7.14
N THR A 156 11.12 -6.04 -8.42
CA THR A 156 12.10 -5.78 -9.47
C THR A 156 12.06 -4.33 -9.96
N PRO A 157 13.10 -3.83 -10.65
CA PRO A 157 13.07 -2.53 -11.30
C PRO A 157 11.89 -2.38 -12.29
N ALA A 158 11.46 -3.47 -12.92
CA ALA A 158 10.31 -3.49 -13.81
C ALA A 158 8.99 -3.30 -13.03
N PHE A 159 8.82 -3.99 -11.90
CA PHE A 159 7.68 -3.83 -11.00
C PHE A 159 7.59 -2.38 -10.48
N LEU A 160 8.68 -1.85 -9.91
CA LEU A 160 8.74 -0.49 -9.37
C LEU A 160 8.44 0.57 -10.45
N THR A 161 9.00 0.41 -11.66
CA THR A 161 8.71 1.29 -12.79
C THR A 161 7.26 1.15 -13.27
N GLY A 162 6.72 -0.06 -13.21
CA GLY A 162 5.32 -0.35 -13.55
C GLY A 162 4.34 0.38 -12.64
N LEU A 163 4.60 0.43 -11.34
CA LEU A 163 3.82 1.22 -10.37
C LEU A 163 3.91 2.72 -10.67
N ALA A 164 5.13 3.23 -10.85
CA ALA A 164 5.35 4.65 -11.13
C ALA A 164 4.57 5.14 -12.38
N ARG A 165 4.55 4.34 -13.44
CA ARG A 165 3.81 4.65 -14.68
C ARG A 165 2.29 4.74 -14.49
N GLN A 166 1.74 4.15 -13.44
CA GLN A 166 0.31 4.19 -13.13
C GLN A 166 -0.11 5.46 -12.39
N ILE A 167 0.84 6.30 -11.96
CA ILE A 167 0.55 7.52 -11.18
C ILE A 167 0.33 8.69 -12.13
N PRO A 168 -0.91 9.21 -12.24
CA PRO A 168 -1.17 10.37 -13.08
C PRO A 168 -0.36 11.59 -12.63
N GLY A 169 0.28 12.26 -13.56
CA GLY A 169 1.07 13.47 -13.30
C GLY A 169 2.48 13.25 -12.74
N LEU A 170 2.90 12.01 -12.53
CA LEU A 170 4.27 11.72 -12.15
C LEU A 170 5.22 11.92 -13.34
N ASP A 171 6.19 12.83 -13.19
CA ASP A 171 7.28 13.00 -14.14
C ASP A 171 8.24 11.81 -14.01
N MET A 172 8.18 10.90 -14.98
CA MET A 172 8.97 9.66 -14.98
C MET A 172 10.48 9.91 -15.12
N ALA A 173 10.89 10.98 -15.78
CA ALA A 173 12.31 11.31 -15.92
C ALA A 173 12.88 11.77 -14.59
N LYS A 174 12.19 12.67 -13.91
CA LYS A 174 12.55 13.11 -12.54
C LYS A 174 12.51 11.94 -11.55
N TRP A 175 11.45 11.12 -11.59
CA TRP A 175 11.35 9.96 -10.70
C TRP A 175 12.54 9.02 -10.86
N LYS A 176 12.92 8.67 -12.10
CA LYS A 176 14.07 7.80 -12.38
C LYS A 176 15.39 8.42 -11.93
N SER A 177 15.60 9.71 -12.16
CA SER A 177 16.83 10.39 -11.74
C SER A 177 17.04 10.37 -10.24
N GLN A 178 15.95 10.38 -9.45
CA GLN A 178 16.00 10.35 -7.99
C GLN A 178 16.24 8.95 -7.40
N LEU A 179 16.06 7.87 -8.15
CA LEU A 179 16.34 6.51 -7.65
C LEU A 179 17.81 6.32 -7.23
N GLN A 180 18.72 7.09 -7.79
CA GLN A 180 20.15 7.06 -7.44
C GLN A 180 20.56 8.16 -6.44
N ASN A 181 19.60 8.91 -5.90
CA ASN A 181 19.88 9.96 -4.92
C ASN A 181 20.21 9.35 -3.54
N PRO A 182 21.45 9.48 -3.07
CA PRO A 182 21.89 8.83 -1.82
C PRO A 182 21.16 9.38 -0.58
N ASN A 183 20.62 10.59 -0.66
CA ASN A 183 19.83 11.13 0.45
C ASN A 183 18.55 10.32 0.68
N LEU A 184 17.93 9.76 -0.37
CA LEU A 184 16.68 9.00 -0.20
C LEU A 184 16.93 7.67 0.52
N SER A 185 18.00 6.96 0.20
CA SER A 185 18.40 5.76 0.95
C SER A 185 18.86 6.12 2.37
N GLY A 186 19.55 7.26 2.54
CA GLY A 186 19.91 7.79 3.86
C GLY A 186 18.67 8.04 4.75
N TYR A 187 17.60 8.56 4.20
CA TYR A 187 16.35 8.76 4.95
C TYR A 187 15.69 7.43 5.36
N VAL A 188 15.77 6.40 4.53
CA VAL A 188 15.33 5.04 4.89
C VAL A 188 16.12 4.52 6.09
N THR A 189 17.44 4.67 6.07
CA THR A 189 18.31 4.29 7.19
C THR A 189 17.99 5.08 8.47
N VAL A 190 17.65 6.36 8.35
CA VAL A 190 17.23 7.20 9.50
C VAL A 190 15.94 6.67 10.10
N ASP A 191 14.96 6.31 9.29
CA ASP A 191 13.67 5.78 9.76
C ASP A 191 13.85 4.50 10.58
N GLY A 192 14.64 3.52 10.09
CA GLY A 192 14.94 2.30 10.84
C GLY A 192 15.66 2.56 12.15
N ARG A 193 16.59 3.56 12.19
CA ARG A 193 17.22 3.96 13.45
C ARG A 193 16.24 4.57 14.45
N LEU A 194 15.28 5.37 14.00
CA LEU A 194 14.22 5.92 14.84
C LEU A 194 13.33 4.82 15.41
N MET A 195 12.99 3.81 14.61
CA MET A 195 12.25 2.65 15.07
C MET A 195 13.02 1.89 16.16
N ASN A 196 14.32 1.63 15.96
CA ASN A 196 15.17 0.99 16.98
C ASN A 196 15.27 1.83 18.27
N GLN A 197 15.25 3.15 18.19
CA GLN A 197 15.19 4.03 19.38
C GLN A 197 13.88 3.88 20.14
N LEU A 198 12.74 3.71 19.46
CA LEU A 198 11.45 3.45 20.11
C LEU A 198 11.45 2.13 20.88
N VAL A 199 12.06 1.08 20.31
CA VAL A 199 12.25 -0.21 21.00
C VAL A 199 13.16 -0.05 22.21
N SER A 200 14.32 0.57 22.03
CA SER A 200 15.32 0.76 23.11
C SER A 200 14.79 1.62 24.26
N ALA A 201 13.88 2.58 23.96
CA ALA A 201 13.23 3.42 24.95
C ALA A 201 12.03 2.72 25.64
N GLY A 202 11.70 1.49 25.26
CA GLY A 202 10.52 0.79 25.75
C GLY A 202 9.19 1.39 25.31
N THR A 203 9.19 2.27 24.30
CA THR A 203 7.96 2.87 23.75
C THR A 203 7.14 1.81 23.01
N ILE A 204 7.80 0.89 22.35
CA ILE A 204 7.21 -0.28 21.69
C ILE A 204 7.91 -1.56 22.18
N PRO A 205 7.19 -2.70 22.28
CA PRO A 205 7.73 -3.93 22.84
C PRO A 205 8.79 -4.59 21.92
N ALA A 206 8.64 -4.45 20.62
CA ALA A 206 9.52 -5.06 19.63
C ALA A 206 9.44 -4.30 18.30
N ASN A 207 10.46 -4.50 17.45
CA ASN A 207 10.42 -4.07 16.06
C ASN A 207 9.40 -4.92 15.29
N ALA A 208 8.34 -4.28 14.79
CA ALA A 208 7.28 -4.93 14.04
C ALA A 208 6.59 -3.91 13.10
N THR A 209 6.17 -4.36 11.94
CA THR A 209 5.40 -3.55 10.99
C THR A 209 4.03 -4.18 10.72
N PRO A 210 2.98 -3.36 10.60
CA PRO A 210 2.98 -1.93 10.84
C PRO A 210 3.04 -1.58 12.34
N THR A 211 3.76 -0.51 12.69
CA THR A 211 3.67 0.15 13.99
C THR A 211 3.12 1.55 13.80
N VAL A 212 2.02 1.88 14.46
CA VAL A 212 1.27 3.13 14.30
C VAL A 212 1.34 3.96 15.58
N LEU A 213 1.94 5.13 15.50
CA LEU A 213 2.09 6.09 16.60
C LEU A 213 1.08 7.22 16.45
N PHE A 214 0.56 7.69 17.57
CA PHE A 214 -0.42 8.77 17.63
C PHE A 214 0.09 9.91 18.49
N LYS A 215 0.05 11.13 17.96
CA LYS A 215 0.42 12.35 18.66
C LYS A 215 -0.60 13.45 18.38
N GLY A 216 -1.07 14.10 19.43
CA GLY A 216 -2.02 15.22 19.33
C GLY A 216 -1.88 16.21 20.48
N PRO A 217 -2.82 17.16 20.62
CA PRO A 217 -2.79 18.18 21.64
C PRO A 217 -2.75 17.65 23.08
N LYS A 218 -3.35 16.49 23.33
CA LYS A 218 -3.35 15.84 24.64
C LYS A 218 -2.15 14.89 24.87
N GLY A 219 -1.16 14.91 23.98
CA GLY A 219 0.03 14.07 24.06
C GLY A 219 -0.01 12.88 23.13
N SER A 220 0.47 11.73 23.59
CA SER A 220 0.55 10.46 22.83
C SER A 220 -0.12 9.34 23.62
N VAL A 221 -0.54 8.30 22.92
CA VAL A 221 -1.08 7.05 23.49
C VAL A 221 -0.17 5.87 23.11
N PRO A 222 -0.32 4.70 23.77
CA PRO A 222 0.41 3.51 23.36
C PRO A 222 0.23 3.21 21.87
N PRO A 223 1.31 2.83 21.18
CA PRO A 223 1.25 2.47 19.77
C PRO A 223 0.35 1.29 19.48
N LEU A 224 -0.24 1.26 18.29
CA LEU A 224 -0.88 0.07 17.76
C LEU A 224 0.09 -0.66 16.84
N GLN A 225 0.15 -1.97 16.97
CA GLN A 225 0.92 -2.86 16.09
C GLN A 225 -0.03 -3.86 15.42
N ALA A 226 0.43 -4.49 14.36
CA ALA A 226 -0.35 -5.39 13.52
C ALA A 226 -1.51 -4.69 12.77
N ASN A 227 -2.40 -5.49 12.17
CA ASN A 227 -3.54 -4.99 11.40
C ASN A 227 -4.66 -4.51 12.32
N ALA A 228 -4.48 -3.31 12.90
CA ALA A 228 -5.47 -2.72 13.79
C ALA A 228 -6.75 -2.33 13.01
N PRO A 229 -7.96 -2.63 13.53
CA PRO A 229 -9.20 -2.21 12.89
C PRO A 229 -9.39 -0.68 12.98
N TYR A 230 -10.15 -0.10 12.06
CA TYR A 230 -10.40 1.35 12.03
C TYR A 230 -10.96 1.90 13.36
N SER A 231 -11.80 1.13 14.05
CA SER A 231 -12.32 1.50 15.38
C SER A 231 -11.21 1.71 16.42
N ALA A 232 -10.14 0.92 16.38
CA ALA A 232 -8.99 1.12 17.27
C ALA A 232 -8.22 2.41 16.94
N LEU A 233 -8.04 2.71 15.64
CA LEU A 233 -7.47 3.99 15.20
C LEU A 233 -8.31 5.18 15.68
N GLN A 234 -9.63 5.09 15.59
CA GLN A 234 -10.55 6.15 16.07
C GLN A 234 -10.45 6.37 17.58
N VAL A 235 -10.36 5.29 18.37
CA VAL A 235 -10.16 5.39 19.82
C VAL A 235 -8.86 6.11 20.14
N ALA A 236 -7.77 5.74 19.50
CA ALA A 236 -6.45 6.37 19.69
C ALA A 236 -6.46 7.85 19.27
N ILE A 237 -7.06 8.19 18.13
CA ILE A 237 -7.22 9.59 17.68
C ILE A 237 -7.99 10.40 18.72
N LYS A 238 -9.14 9.91 19.18
CA LYS A 238 -9.97 10.59 20.19
C LYS A 238 -9.22 10.82 21.48
N ALA A 239 -8.38 9.89 21.88
CA ALA A 239 -7.61 9.99 23.13
C ALA A 239 -6.54 11.10 23.09
N VAL A 240 -5.96 11.38 21.90
CA VAL A 240 -4.92 12.41 21.72
C VAL A 240 -5.46 13.76 21.23
N SER A 241 -6.73 13.83 20.82
CA SER A 241 -7.38 15.04 20.26
C SER A 241 -7.75 16.09 21.30
#